data_639a6f6181dbcb6137a29b976fe7ec8a
#
_entry.id   639a6f6181dbcb6137a29b976fe7ec8a
#
_cell.length_a   1.000
_cell.length_b   1.000
_cell.length_c   1.000
_cell.angle_alpha   90.00
_cell.angle_beta   90.00
_cell.angle_gamma   90.00
#
_symmetry.space_group_name_H-M   'P 1'
#
loop_
_entity.id
_entity.type
_entity.pdbx_description
1 polymer ?
#
loop_
_entity_poly.entity_id
_entity_poly.type
_entity_poly.pdbx_seq_one_letter_code
_entity_poly.pdbx_strand_id
1 'polypeptide(L)'
;MSDAALMTLVRTIVTADDTVAFHLLAANPALAKARFEIGATRQTAETFYLDGIGHYIYAGDTALHLAAAAYHQEIVPKLIATGANVRARNRRGAEPLHYAVDGMPGSRRWNPPAQAAKRHR
;
A
#
# COMPACT_ATOMS: atom_id res chain seq x y z
N MET A 1 -8.16 -2.25 15.94
CA MET A 1 -8.29 -1.54 14.64
C MET A 1 -8.78 -2.51 13.59
N SER A 2 -9.82 -2.16 12.90
CA SER A 2 -10.36 -3.08 11.90
C SER A 2 -9.63 -2.93 10.58
N ASP A 3 -9.58 -4.04 9.84
CA ASP A 3 -9.00 -4.01 8.50
C ASP A 3 -9.79 -3.11 7.57
N ALA A 4 -11.09 -2.93 7.82
CA ALA A 4 -11.91 -2.09 6.96
C ALA A 4 -11.44 -0.63 6.94
N ALA A 5 -11.10 -0.09 8.10
CA ALA A 5 -10.60 1.29 8.17
C ALA A 5 -9.26 1.42 7.46
N LEU A 6 -8.38 0.44 7.65
CA LEU A 6 -7.09 0.44 6.98
C LEU A 6 -7.26 0.29 5.47
N MET A 7 -8.20 -0.55 5.04
CA MET A 7 -8.47 -0.72 3.62
C MET A 7 -8.96 0.58 2.99
N THR A 8 -9.79 1.33 3.69
CA THR A 8 -10.26 2.62 3.19
C THR A 8 -9.08 3.57 2.96
N LEU A 9 -8.16 3.64 3.92
CA LEU A 9 -6.96 4.46 3.75
C LEU A 9 -6.13 3.99 2.56
N VAL A 10 -5.88 2.69 2.46
CA VAL A 10 -5.06 2.15 1.38
C VAL A 10 -5.68 2.46 0.02
N ARG A 11 -7.00 2.38 -0.10
CA ARG A 11 -7.65 2.70 -1.38
C ARG A 11 -7.45 4.14 -1.78
N THR A 12 -7.50 5.08 -0.82
CA THR A 12 -7.24 6.47 -1.15
C THR A 12 -5.79 6.70 -1.55
N ILE A 13 -4.86 5.95 -0.94
CA ILE A 13 -3.45 6.01 -1.32
C ILE A 13 -3.26 5.52 -2.75
N VAL A 14 -3.85 4.39 -3.07
CA VAL A 14 -3.69 3.77 -4.39
C VAL A 14 -4.29 4.62 -5.49
N THR A 15 -5.40 5.30 -5.20
CA THR A 15 -6.04 6.18 -6.18
C THR A 15 -5.48 7.60 -6.16
N ALA A 16 -4.48 7.85 -5.32
CA ALA A 16 -3.82 9.15 -5.17
C ALA A 16 -4.78 10.25 -4.74
N ASP A 17 -5.76 9.90 -3.94
CA ASP A 17 -6.68 10.88 -3.36
C ASP A 17 -6.07 11.40 -2.07
N ASP A 18 -5.10 12.29 -2.20
CA ASP A 18 -4.29 12.74 -1.07
C ASP A 18 -5.11 13.48 -0.02
N THR A 19 -6.09 14.27 -0.45
CA THR A 19 -6.92 15.03 0.49
C THR A 19 -7.64 14.10 1.45
N VAL A 20 -8.27 13.05 0.90
CA VAL A 20 -8.99 12.10 1.73
C VAL A 20 -8.02 11.30 2.58
N ALA A 21 -6.89 10.87 2.00
CA ALA A 21 -5.90 10.10 2.75
C ALA A 21 -5.38 10.91 3.96
N PHE A 22 -5.08 12.19 3.76
CA PHE A 22 -4.60 13.03 4.85
C PHE A 22 -5.67 13.22 5.92
N HIS A 23 -6.93 13.39 5.52
CA HIS A 23 -8.04 13.51 6.47
C HIS A 23 -8.22 12.23 7.30
N LEU A 24 -8.10 11.08 6.65
CA LEU A 24 -8.23 9.80 7.36
C LEU A 24 -7.12 9.63 8.39
N LEU A 25 -5.88 9.98 8.02
CA LEU A 25 -4.77 9.90 8.96
C LEU A 25 -4.92 10.89 10.11
N ALA A 26 -5.39 12.09 9.82
CA ALA A 26 -5.58 13.10 10.87
C ALA A 26 -6.67 12.65 11.85
N ALA A 27 -7.73 12.04 11.34
CA ALA A 27 -8.83 11.59 12.17
C ALA A 27 -8.45 10.36 13.01
N ASN A 28 -7.55 9.52 12.48
CA ASN A 28 -7.15 8.31 13.18
C ASN A 28 -5.69 8.01 12.91
N PRO A 29 -4.77 8.68 13.64
CA PRO A 29 -3.32 8.48 13.41
C PRO A 29 -2.85 7.05 13.60
N ALA A 30 -3.59 6.24 14.37
CA ALA A 30 -3.21 4.84 14.56
C ALA A 30 -3.21 4.05 13.26
N LEU A 31 -3.90 4.55 12.22
CA LEU A 31 -3.88 3.88 10.92
C LEU A 31 -2.48 3.80 10.33
N ALA A 32 -1.58 4.73 10.69
CA ALA A 32 -0.21 4.69 10.19
C ALA A 32 0.55 3.45 10.69
N LYS A 33 0.15 2.91 11.84
CA LYS A 33 0.80 1.75 12.44
C LYS A 33 0.00 0.45 12.27
N ALA A 34 -1.22 0.56 11.79
CA ALA A 34 -2.11 -0.60 11.70
C ALA A 34 -1.58 -1.59 10.67
N ARG A 35 -1.85 -2.87 10.91
CA ARG A 35 -1.46 -3.95 10.02
C ARG A 35 -2.70 -4.71 9.59
N PHE A 36 -2.72 -5.17 8.36
CA PHE A 36 -3.80 -6.05 7.92
C PHE A 36 -3.69 -7.38 8.66
N GLU A 37 -4.78 -7.79 9.26
CA GLU A 37 -4.83 -9.10 9.93
C GLU A 37 -4.93 -10.22 8.93
N ILE A 38 -5.63 -10.00 7.82
CA ILE A 38 -5.74 -10.98 6.76
C ILE A 38 -5.32 -10.33 5.44
N GLY A 39 -5.00 -11.18 4.48
CA GLY A 39 -4.58 -10.70 3.18
C GLY A 39 -4.77 -11.79 2.14
N ALA A 40 -4.09 -11.63 1.01
CA ALA A 40 -4.25 -12.51 -0.13
C ALA A 40 -3.86 -13.95 0.22
N THR A 41 -4.72 -14.87 -0.17
CA THR A 41 -4.47 -16.30 -0.13
C THR A 41 -4.86 -16.85 -1.49
N ARG A 42 -4.66 -18.15 -1.69
CA ARG A 42 -5.11 -18.78 -2.92
C ARG A 42 -6.60 -18.56 -3.18
N GLN A 43 -7.41 -18.64 -2.12
CA GLN A 43 -8.85 -18.53 -2.26
C GLN A 43 -9.36 -17.11 -2.32
N THR A 44 -8.61 -16.15 -1.77
CA THR A 44 -9.09 -14.79 -1.58
C THR A 44 -8.24 -13.76 -2.31
N ALA A 45 -7.39 -14.19 -3.24
CA ALA A 45 -6.44 -13.27 -3.87
C ALA A 45 -7.15 -12.10 -4.55
N GLU A 46 -8.24 -12.36 -5.25
CA GLU A 46 -8.93 -11.29 -5.97
C GLU A 46 -9.42 -10.18 -5.05
N THR A 47 -9.88 -10.56 -3.86
CA THR A 47 -10.39 -9.59 -2.89
C THR A 47 -9.30 -8.62 -2.44
N PHE A 48 -8.07 -9.08 -2.44
CA PHE A 48 -6.95 -8.31 -1.92
C PHE A 48 -6.02 -7.80 -3.02
N TYR A 49 -6.50 -7.79 -4.26
CA TYR A 49 -5.69 -7.27 -5.36
C TYR A 49 -6.01 -5.80 -5.61
N LEU A 50 -4.96 -4.99 -5.71
CA LEU A 50 -5.08 -3.55 -5.95
C LEU A 50 -4.75 -3.29 -7.40
N ASP A 51 -5.78 -3.18 -8.23
CA ASP A 51 -5.63 -3.00 -9.68
C ASP A 51 -4.75 -1.81 -10.03
N GLY A 52 -4.95 -0.72 -9.31
CA GLY A 52 -4.26 0.53 -9.64
C GLY A 52 -2.76 0.43 -9.58
N ILE A 53 -2.23 -0.48 -8.77
CA ILE A 53 -0.78 -0.63 -8.62
C ILE A 53 -0.32 -2.05 -8.93
N GLY A 54 -1.22 -2.93 -9.34
CA GLY A 54 -0.86 -4.30 -9.69
C GLY A 54 -0.23 -5.08 -8.56
N HIS A 55 -0.76 -4.94 -7.36
CA HIS A 55 -0.14 -5.54 -6.18
C HIS A 55 -1.21 -6.09 -5.25
N TYR A 56 -0.89 -7.20 -4.59
CA TYR A 56 -1.76 -7.79 -3.57
C TYR A 56 -1.47 -7.20 -2.21
N ILE A 57 -2.48 -7.23 -1.33
CA ILE A 57 -2.30 -6.95 0.08
C ILE A 57 -2.04 -8.29 0.77
N TYR A 58 -0.98 -8.35 1.56
CA TYR A 58 -0.64 -9.54 2.34
C TYR A 58 -0.85 -9.28 3.82
N ALA A 59 -1.11 -10.33 4.56
CA ALA A 59 -1.27 -10.20 6.02
C ALA A 59 -0.03 -9.57 6.62
N GLY A 60 -0.23 -8.64 7.53
CA GLY A 60 0.85 -7.89 8.16
C GLY A 60 1.28 -6.65 7.41
N ASP A 61 0.75 -6.43 6.20
CA ASP A 61 1.05 -5.19 5.46
C ASP A 61 0.52 -3.98 6.23
N THR A 62 1.25 -2.88 6.12
CA THR A 62 0.83 -1.58 6.63
C THR A 62 0.50 -0.66 5.48
N ALA A 63 -0.08 0.50 5.81
CA ALA A 63 -0.32 1.51 4.78
C ALA A 63 0.99 1.92 4.09
N LEU A 64 2.10 1.94 4.83
CA LEU A 64 3.39 2.30 4.23
C LEU A 64 3.85 1.27 3.21
N HIS A 65 3.58 -0.03 3.44
CA HIS A 65 3.87 -1.06 2.44
C HIS A 65 3.19 -0.73 1.12
N LEU A 66 1.90 -0.39 1.18
CA LEU A 66 1.14 -0.16 -0.04
C LEU A 66 1.48 1.18 -0.67
N ALA A 67 1.78 2.19 0.13
CA ALA A 67 2.24 3.47 -0.41
C ALA A 67 3.57 3.30 -1.14
N ALA A 68 4.45 2.47 -0.60
CA ALA A 68 5.73 2.17 -1.26
C ALA A 68 5.51 1.41 -2.55
N ALA A 69 4.60 0.44 -2.55
CA ALA A 69 4.26 -0.31 -3.76
C ALA A 69 3.67 0.60 -4.83
N ALA A 70 2.91 1.60 -4.42
CA ALA A 70 2.33 2.59 -5.33
C ALA A 70 3.35 3.65 -5.75
N TYR A 71 4.51 3.66 -5.10
CA TYR A 71 5.56 4.66 -5.33
C TYR A 71 5.02 6.07 -5.13
N HIS A 72 4.24 6.23 -4.07
CA HIS A 72 3.48 7.47 -3.83
C HIS A 72 4.29 8.40 -2.93
N GLN A 73 4.98 9.36 -3.52
CA GLN A 73 5.96 10.18 -2.83
C GLN A 73 5.34 11.14 -1.81
N GLU A 74 4.10 11.58 -2.04
CA GLU A 74 3.49 12.57 -1.15
C GLU A 74 3.00 11.97 0.15
N ILE A 75 2.45 10.74 0.11
CA ILE A 75 1.86 10.15 1.31
C ILE A 75 2.92 9.49 2.20
N VAL A 76 4.03 9.04 1.63
CA VAL A 76 5.06 8.33 2.40
C VAL A 76 5.60 9.18 3.55
N PRO A 77 6.05 10.43 3.32
CA PRO A 77 6.53 11.23 4.45
C PRO A 77 5.44 11.48 5.49
N LYS A 78 4.19 11.62 5.06
CA LYS A 78 3.10 11.84 5.99
C LYS A 78 2.85 10.62 6.87
N LEU A 79 2.92 9.45 6.28
CA LEU A 79 2.78 8.21 7.06
C LEU A 79 3.89 8.09 8.08
N ILE A 80 5.13 8.36 7.68
CA ILE A 80 6.27 8.29 8.58
C ILE A 80 6.11 9.30 9.71
N ALA A 81 5.75 10.53 9.38
CA ALA A 81 5.55 11.57 10.39
C ALA A 81 4.43 11.22 11.36
N THR A 82 3.45 10.44 10.92
CA THR A 82 2.32 10.02 11.76
C THR A 82 2.66 8.79 12.60
N GLY A 83 3.82 8.17 12.37
CA GLY A 83 4.30 7.09 13.23
C GLY A 83 4.46 5.74 12.52
N ALA A 84 4.39 5.69 11.20
CA ALA A 84 4.59 4.45 10.48
C ALA A 84 5.98 3.88 10.76
N ASN A 85 6.04 2.57 10.89
CA ASN A 85 7.30 1.87 11.12
C ASN A 85 7.91 1.51 9.78
N VAL A 86 9.02 2.18 9.42
CA VAL A 86 9.67 1.97 8.12
C VAL A 86 10.27 0.57 7.98
N ARG A 87 10.43 -0.16 9.09
CA ARG A 87 11.00 -1.50 9.09
C ARG A 87 9.95 -2.57 9.40
N ALA A 88 8.66 -2.21 9.39
CA ALA A 88 7.62 -3.18 9.69
C ALA A 88 7.67 -4.32 8.68
N ARG A 89 7.61 -5.56 9.17
CA ARG A 89 7.61 -6.74 8.31
C ARG A 89 6.22 -7.34 8.25
N ASN A 90 5.79 -7.67 7.04
CA ASN A 90 4.53 -8.40 6.90
C ASN A 90 4.75 -9.88 7.21
N ARG A 91 3.70 -10.67 7.05
CA ARG A 91 3.79 -12.09 7.38
C ARG A 91 4.81 -12.83 6.52
N ARG A 92 5.11 -12.32 5.34
CA ARG A 92 6.09 -12.90 4.42
C ARG A 92 7.50 -12.38 4.68
N GLY A 93 7.68 -11.50 5.67
CA GLY A 93 8.96 -10.94 6.03
C GLY A 93 9.37 -9.72 5.22
N ALA A 94 8.47 -9.18 4.40
CA ALA A 94 8.80 -8.02 3.58
C ALA A 94 8.62 -6.72 4.34
N GLU A 95 9.56 -5.81 4.19
CA GLU A 95 9.47 -4.43 4.68
C GLU A 95 8.94 -3.54 3.57
N PRO A 96 8.47 -2.32 3.90
CA PRO A 96 8.01 -1.40 2.85
C PRO A 96 9.04 -1.15 1.76
N LEU A 97 10.32 -1.12 2.11
CA LEU A 97 11.36 -0.91 1.10
C LEU A 97 11.35 -1.97 0.02
N HIS A 98 11.05 -3.22 0.37
CA HIS A 98 10.95 -4.29 -0.64
C HIS A 98 9.85 -3.97 -1.65
N TYR A 99 8.75 -3.40 -1.19
CA TYR A 99 7.66 -3.03 -2.08
C TYR A 99 8.04 -1.85 -2.98
N ALA A 100 8.83 -0.93 -2.44
CA ALA A 100 9.30 0.21 -3.23
C ALA A 100 10.18 -0.26 -4.38
N VAL A 101 11.03 -1.24 -4.13
CA VAL A 101 11.89 -1.80 -5.18
C VAL A 101 11.05 -2.46 -6.27
N ASP A 102 10.01 -3.19 -5.88
CA ASP A 102 9.11 -3.81 -6.85
C ASP A 102 8.41 -2.77 -7.71
N GLY A 103 8.13 -1.60 -7.17
CA GLY A 103 7.44 -0.54 -7.90
C GLY A 103 8.34 0.35 -8.73
N MET A 104 9.66 0.18 -8.66
CA MET A 104 10.57 1.05 -9.40
C MET A 104 10.58 0.72 -10.88
N PRO A 105 10.73 1.73 -11.75
CA PRO A 105 10.93 1.48 -13.17
C PRO A 105 12.13 0.56 -13.37
N GLY A 106 11.98 -0.40 -14.26
CA GLY A 106 13.04 -1.37 -14.55
C GLY A 106 12.98 -2.62 -13.71
N SER A 107 12.17 -2.64 -12.65
CA SER A 107 11.98 -3.88 -11.90
C SER A 107 11.12 -4.85 -12.71
N ARG A 108 11.20 -6.11 -12.35
CA ARG A 108 10.41 -7.11 -13.06
C ARG A 108 8.92 -6.96 -12.84
N ARG A 109 8.55 -6.25 -11.79
CA ARG A 109 7.14 -6.08 -11.43
C ARG A 109 6.59 -4.73 -11.83
N TRP A 110 7.43 -3.87 -12.40
CA TRP A 110 6.98 -2.53 -12.73
C TRP A 110 6.01 -2.57 -13.91
N ASN A 111 4.86 -1.97 -13.69
CA ASN A 111 3.86 -1.74 -14.72
C ASN A 111 3.86 -0.27 -15.06
N PRO A 112 3.98 0.08 -16.34
CA PRO A 112 3.83 1.50 -16.72
C PRO A 112 2.47 2.01 -16.28
N PRO A 113 2.36 3.32 -16.05
CA PRO A 113 1.04 3.90 -15.77
C PRO A 113 0.04 3.51 -16.84
N ALA A 114 -1.24 3.44 -16.46
CA ALA A 114 -2.29 2.96 -17.35
C ALA A 114 -2.32 3.72 -18.67
N GLN A 115 -2.02 4.99 -18.63
CA GLN A 115 -2.02 5.78 -19.86
C GLN A 115 -0.91 5.38 -20.81
N ALA A 116 0.09 4.76 -20.31
CA ALA A 116 1.15 4.24 -21.14
C ALA A 116 0.84 2.86 -21.57
N ALA A 117 -0.11 2.31 -20.98
CA ALA A 117 -0.37 1.06 -21.10
C ALA A 117 -0.93 0.06 -21.43
N LYS A 118 -1.15 -0.13 -21.04
CA LYS A 118 -1.39 -1.00 -20.82
C LYS A 118 -0.92 -1.94 -20.75
N ARG A 119 -0.76 -2.19 -20.21
CA ARG A 119 -0.05 -2.92 -19.70
C ARG A 119 0.15 -3.93 -20.06
N HIS A 120 0.64 -4.14 -20.38
CA HIS A 120 0.99 -5.08 -20.65
C HIS A 120 1.72 -5.78 -20.31
N ARG A 121 1.72 -5.98 -20.07
CA ARG A 121 2.51 -6.72 -19.77
C ARG A 121 2.40 -7.72 -19.64
#